data_f812fb56b1772c035ca4c24091a11832
#
_entry.id   f812fb56b1772c035ca4c24091a11832
#
_cell.length_a   1.000
_cell.length_b   1.000
_cell.length_c   1.000
_cell.angle_alpha   90.00
_cell.angle_beta   90.00
_cell.angle_gamma   90.00
#
_symmetry.space_group_name_H-M   'P 1'
#
loop_
_entity.id
_entity.type
_entity.pdbx_description
1 polymer ?
#
loop_
_entity_poly.entity_id
_entity_poly.type
_entity_poly.pdbx_seq_one_letter_code
_entity_poly.pdbx_strand_id
1 'polypeptide(L)'
;MKKVLYVAAIAAALAVGGGVYLSSGATAAPASTFVLLDGSKKSTEDLKGQVTLVNFWATSCVTCVAEMPQIAATHEKYKSRGYNTLAVAMSYDPPSYVVNFAETRKLPFSVAIDNTGAVAQAWGDVKLTPTTYLVNKRGEIVKRYVGEPDFAELHRLIEKLLAQA
;
A
#
# COMPACT_ATOMS: atom_id res chain seq x y z
N MET A 1 44.99 24.10 -2.93
CA MET A 1 44.63 22.85 -2.24
C MET A 1 43.52 23.01 -1.20
N LYS A 2 43.58 23.96 -0.24
CA LYS A 2 42.53 24.15 0.78
C LYS A 2 41.13 24.46 0.22
N LYS A 3 41.02 25.30 -0.84
CA LYS A 3 39.69 25.65 -1.45
C LYS A 3 38.99 24.46 -2.11
N VAL A 4 39.73 23.50 -2.70
CA VAL A 4 39.18 22.29 -3.33
C VAL A 4 38.64 21.34 -2.27
N LEU A 5 39.30 21.24 -1.11
CA LEU A 5 38.85 20.43 0.02
C LEU A 5 37.54 20.95 0.63
N TYR A 6 37.37 22.28 0.70
CA TYR A 6 36.11 22.87 1.21
C TYR A 6 34.90 22.62 0.26
N VAL A 7 35.14 22.73 -1.07
CA VAL A 7 34.09 22.47 -2.06
C VAL A 7 33.65 20.99 -2.04
N ALA A 8 34.61 20.07 -1.90
CA ALA A 8 34.32 18.64 -1.81
C ALA A 8 33.56 18.30 -0.52
N ALA A 9 33.90 18.93 0.61
CA ALA A 9 33.22 18.73 1.88
C ALA A 9 31.75 19.26 1.87
N ILE A 10 31.51 20.40 1.23
CA ILE A 10 30.16 20.96 1.07
C ILE A 10 29.30 20.09 0.15
N ALA A 11 29.86 19.59 -0.95
CA ALA A 11 29.15 18.69 -1.88
C ALA A 11 28.78 17.37 -1.21
N ALA A 12 29.67 16.80 -0.38
CA ALA A 12 29.38 15.58 0.39
C ALA A 12 28.30 15.82 1.46
N ALA A 13 28.31 16.96 2.15
CA ALA A 13 27.32 17.30 3.14
C ALA A 13 25.91 17.51 2.54
N LEU A 14 25.84 18.10 1.32
CA LEU A 14 24.57 18.27 0.59
C LEU A 14 24.03 16.93 0.08
N ALA A 15 24.87 16.00 -0.35
CA ALA A 15 24.46 14.67 -0.79
C ALA A 15 23.91 13.82 0.38
N VAL A 16 24.55 13.88 1.55
CA VAL A 16 24.08 13.18 2.77
C VAL A 16 22.82 13.84 3.32
N GLY A 17 22.77 15.17 3.38
CA GLY A 17 21.59 15.91 3.84
C GLY A 17 20.37 15.72 2.94
N GLY A 18 20.54 15.67 1.62
CA GLY A 18 19.47 15.40 0.66
C GLY A 18 18.89 13.99 0.79
N GLY A 19 19.75 12.99 1.01
CA GLY A 19 19.32 11.60 1.22
C GLY A 19 18.48 11.41 2.50
N VAL A 20 18.85 12.08 3.59
CA VAL A 20 18.13 12.03 4.87
C VAL A 20 16.80 12.79 4.79
N TYR A 21 16.74 13.91 4.08
CA TYR A 21 15.51 14.71 3.94
C TYR A 21 14.43 14.01 3.11
N LEU A 22 14.81 13.18 2.13
CA LEU A 22 13.85 12.41 1.34
C LEU A 22 13.30 11.16 2.07
N SER A 23 13.92 10.75 3.18
CA SER A 23 13.47 9.61 4.02
C SER A 23 12.55 10.05 5.18
N SER A 24 12.31 11.34 5.39
CA SER A 24 11.70 11.90 6.61
C SER A 24 10.18 11.78 6.67
N GLY A 25 9.59 10.63 6.40
CA GLY A 25 8.14 10.43 6.53
C GLY A 25 7.64 9.04 6.19
N ALA A 26 8.49 8.19 5.64
CA ALA A 26 8.12 6.82 5.32
C ALA A 26 8.49 5.87 6.46
N THR A 27 7.54 5.06 6.92
CA THR A 27 7.73 4.08 7.99
C THR A 27 7.68 2.68 7.39
N ALA A 28 8.56 1.77 7.80
CA ALA A 28 8.52 0.38 7.36
C ALA A 28 7.11 -0.20 7.59
N ALA A 29 6.55 -0.86 6.59
CA ALA A 29 5.30 -1.58 6.75
C ALA A 29 5.48 -2.70 7.78
N PRO A 30 4.52 -2.90 8.70
CA PRO A 30 4.66 -3.88 9.77
C PRO A 30 4.73 -5.30 9.20
N ALA A 31 5.60 -6.14 9.79
CA ALA A 31 5.70 -7.55 9.42
C ALA A 31 4.34 -8.24 9.61
N SER A 32 3.80 -8.77 8.52
CA SER A 32 2.48 -9.38 8.49
C SER A 32 2.44 -10.55 7.50
N THR A 33 1.53 -11.47 7.73
CA THR A 33 1.21 -12.55 6.79
C THR A 33 -0.25 -12.41 6.36
N PHE A 34 -0.47 -12.26 5.07
CA PHE A 34 -1.77 -12.15 4.45
C PHE A 34 -2.19 -13.53 3.91
N VAL A 35 -3.34 -14.03 4.34
CA VAL A 35 -3.92 -15.28 3.83
C VAL A 35 -4.87 -14.94 2.69
N LEU A 36 -4.52 -15.35 1.48
CA LEU A 36 -5.32 -15.08 0.28
C LEU A 36 -6.53 -16.01 0.16
N LEU A 37 -7.46 -15.68 -0.73
CA LEU A 37 -8.70 -16.46 -0.91
C LEU A 37 -8.45 -17.90 -1.38
N ASP A 38 -7.36 -18.16 -2.08
CA ASP A 38 -6.93 -19.50 -2.51
C ASP A 38 -6.18 -20.28 -1.42
N GLY A 39 -6.04 -19.71 -0.20
CA GLY A 39 -5.31 -20.28 0.92
C GLY A 39 -3.79 -20.05 0.88
N SER A 40 -3.26 -19.49 -0.19
CA SER A 40 -1.85 -19.12 -0.25
C SER A 40 -1.54 -17.96 0.68
N LYS A 41 -0.26 -17.75 0.99
CA LYS A 41 0.18 -16.72 1.91
C LYS A 41 1.12 -15.74 1.21
N LYS A 42 0.93 -14.46 1.48
CA LYS A 42 1.88 -13.38 1.18
C LYS A 42 2.37 -12.76 2.47
N SER A 43 3.62 -12.34 2.50
CA SER A 43 4.19 -11.56 3.61
C SER A 43 4.36 -10.10 3.22
N THR A 44 4.63 -9.24 4.19
CA THR A 44 5.00 -7.84 3.92
C THR A 44 6.27 -7.75 3.07
N GLU A 45 7.21 -8.70 3.19
CA GLU A 45 8.42 -8.74 2.37
C GLU A 45 8.12 -8.95 0.88
N ASP A 46 7.04 -9.68 0.54
CA ASP A 46 6.61 -9.93 -0.84
C ASP A 46 6.03 -8.67 -1.52
N LEU A 47 5.82 -7.59 -0.76
CA LEU A 47 5.41 -6.29 -1.31
C LEU A 47 6.59 -5.49 -1.86
N LYS A 48 7.83 -5.82 -1.47
CA LYS A 48 9.03 -5.11 -1.93
C LYS A 48 9.23 -5.27 -3.43
N GLY A 49 9.83 -4.26 -4.05
CA GLY A 49 10.02 -4.19 -5.50
C GLY A 49 8.82 -3.62 -6.27
N GLN A 50 7.66 -3.49 -5.62
CA GLN A 50 6.45 -2.93 -6.22
C GLN A 50 5.90 -1.78 -5.37
N VAL A 51 5.21 -0.85 -6.02
CA VAL A 51 4.34 0.11 -5.33
C VAL A 51 3.03 -0.60 -5.03
N THR A 52 2.68 -0.77 -3.77
CA THR A 52 1.50 -1.56 -3.39
C THR A 52 0.47 -0.71 -2.64
N LEU A 53 -0.78 -0.78 -3.08
CA LEU A 53 -1.93 -0.31 -2.33
C LEU A 53 -2.43 -1.45 -1.43
N VAL A 54 -2.42 -1.24 -0.11
CA VAL A 54 -3.02 -2.16 0.86
C VAL A 54 -4.30 -1.52 1.39
N ASN A 55 -5.45 -2.09 1.03
CA ASN A 55 -6.77 -1.54 1.36
C ASN A 55 -7.51 -2.46 2.34
N PHE A 56 -7.81 -1.96 3.54
CA PHE A 56 -8.64 -2.63 4.53
C PHE A 56 -10.11 -2.29 4.29
N TRP A 57 -10.92 -3.32 4.08
CA TRP A 57 -12.30 -3.17 3.65
C TRP A 57 -13.24 -4.23 4.23
N ALA A 58 -14.54 -4.09 4.00
CA ALA A 58 -15.55 -5.11 4.29
C ALA A 58 -16.69 -5.05 3.29
N THR A 59 -17.36 -6.18 3.05
CA THR A 59 -18.54 -6.27 2.17
C THR A 59 -19.73 -5.49 2.70
N SER A 60 -19.82 -5.31 4.01
CA SER A 60 -20.86 -4.50 4.70
C SER A 60 -20.55 -2.99 4.70
N CYS A 61 -19.36 -2.58 4.27
CA CYS A 61 -18.94 -1.18 4.23
C CYS A 61 -19.37 -0.54 2.91
N VAL A 62 -20.39 0.31 2.93
CA VAL A 62 -20.97 0.95 1.74
C VAL A 62 -19.90 1.74 0.95
N THR A 63 -19.10 2.55 1.62
CA THR A 63 -18.02 3.34 0.99
C THR A 63 -16.96 2.43 0.37
N CYS A 64 -16.59 1.31 1.05
CA CYS A 64 -15.63 0.36 0.50
C CYS A 64 -16.13 -0.27 -0.81
N VAL A 65 -17.40 -0.68 -0.84
CA VAL A 65 -18.03 -1.24 -2.05
C VAL A 65 -18.12 -0.22 -3.16
N ALA A 66 -18.40 1.05 -2.83
CA ALA A 66 -18.51 2.14 -3.81
C ALA A 66 -17.15 2.50 -4.45
N GLU A 67 -16.04 2.48 -3.68
CA GLU A 67 -14.70 2.81 -4.19
C GLU A 67 -14.02 1.65 -4.95
N MET A 68 -14.47 0.40 -4.75
CA MET A 68 -13.82 -0.79 -5.31
C MET A 68 -13.65 -0.77 -6.84
N PRO A 69 -14.59 -0.26 -7.65
CA PRO A 69 -14.38 -0.10 -9.09
C PRO A 69 -13.22 0.84 -9.44
N GLN A 70 -13.00 1.92 -8.68
CA GLN A 70 -11.90 2.85 -8.88
C GLN A 70 -10.56 2.23 -8.47
N ILE A 71 -10.54 1.42 -7.40
CA ILE A 71 -9.37 0.62 -7.01
C ILE A 71 -9.02 -0.38 -8.12
N ALA A 72 -10.02 -1.09 -8.68
CA ALA A 72 -9.83 -2.02 -9.78
C ALA A 72 -9.29 -1.33 -11.04
N ALA A 73 -9.85 -0.19 -11.41
CA ALA A 73 -9.37 0.60 -12.54
C ALA A 73 -7.93 1.12 -12.31
N THR A 74 -7.59 1.51 -11.08
CA THR A 74 -6.23 1.92 -10.69
C THR A 74 -5.26 0.75 -10.83
N HIS A 75 -5.64 -0.44 -10.37
CA HIS A 75 -4.82 -1.65 -10.52
C HIS A 75 -4.54 -1.94 -12.01
N GLU A 76 -5.59 -2.01 -12.82
CA GLU A 76 -5.46 -2.28 -14.25
C GLU A 76 -4.56 -1.24 -14.96
N LYS A 77 -4.69 0.04 -14.61
CA LYS A 77 -3.90 1.12 -15.18
C LYS A 77 -2.40 0.98 -14.91
N TYR A 78 -2.01 0.50 -13.73
CA TYR A 78 -0.62 0.58 -13.28
C TYR A 78 0.08 -0.78 -13.10
N LYS A 79 -0.62 -1.92 -13.12
CA LYS A 79 -0.05 -3.25 -12.86
C LYS A 79 1.16 -3.61 -13.72
N SER A 80 1.16 -3.22 -15.00
CA SER A 80 2.28 -3.48 -15.92
C SER A 80 3.52 -2.61 -15.65
N ARG A 81 3.41 -1.62 -14.76
CA ARG A 81 4.46 -0.68 -14.42
C ARG A 81 5.09 -0.95 -13.04
N GLY A 82 4.80 -2.09 -12.42
CA GLY A 82 5.31 -2.42 -11.08
C GLY A 82 4.43 -1.93 -9.93
N TYR A 83 3.12 -1.83 -10.18
CA TYR A 83 2.12 -1.54 -9.16
C TYR A 83 1.32 -2.80 -8.81
N ASN A 84 0.93 -2.89 -7.54
CA ASN A 84 0.08 -3.97 -7.05
C ASN A 84 -1.02 -3.43 -6.13
N THR A 85 -2.07 -4.23 -5.94
CA THR A 85 -3.14 -3.99 -4.97
C THR A 85 -3.34 -5.25 -4.14
N LEU A 86 -3.48 -5.09 -2.83
CA LEU A 86 -3.83 -6.12 -1.89
C LEU A 86 -5.02 -5.62 -1.04
N ALA A 87 -6.20 -6.17 -1.29
CA ALA A 87 -7.38 -5.87 -0.49
C ALA A 87 -7.48 -6.84 0.69
N VAL A 88 -7.52 -6.31 1.92
CA VAL A 88 -7.56 -7.09 3.16
C VAL A 88 -8.95 -6.95 3.77
N ALA A 89 -9.75 -8.01 3.71
CA ALA A 89 -11.06 -8.05 4.34
C ALA A 89 -10.91 -8.16 5.86
N MET A 90 -11.67 -7.34 6.58
CA MET A 90 -11.64 -7.27 8.04
C MET A 90 -12.17 -8.55 8.69
N SER A 91 -11.71 -8.85 9.91
CA SER A 91 -12.03 -10.09 10.65
C SER A 91 -13.52 -10.29 10.93
N TYR A 92 -14.32 -9.23 10.95
CA TYR A 92 -15.76 -9.29 11.16
C TYR A 92 -16.55 -9.57 9.88
N ASP A 93 -15.91 -9.58 8.70
CA ASP A 93 -16.56 -9.82 7.42
C ASP A 93 -16.61 -11.34 7.14
N PRO A 94 -17.80 -11.96 6.94
CA PRO A 94 -17.89 -13.39 6.69
C PRO A 94 -17.09 -13.80 5.45
N PRO A 95 -16.21 -14.82 5.55
CA PRO A 95 -15.36 -15.23 4.42
C PRO A 95 -16.16 -15.56 3.15
N SER A 96 -17.33 -16.18 3.27
CA SER A 96 -18.19 -16.49 2.12
C SER A 96 -18.68 -15.25 1.36
N TYR A 97 -18.89 -14.12 2.07
CA TYR A 97 -19.30 -12.87 1.44
C TYR A 97 -18.13 -12.23 0.70
N VAL A 98 -16.93 -12.29 1.30
CA VAL A 98 -15.71 -11.79 0.67
C VAL A 98 -15.38 -12.55 -0.62
N VAL A 99 -15.43 -13.89 -0.57
CA VAL A 99 -15.23 -14.76 -1.75
C VAL A 99 -16.26 -14.44 -2.84
N ASN A 100 -17.55 -14.45 -2.49
CA ASN A 100 -18.63 -14.15 -3.44
C ASN A 100 -18.46 -12.75 -4.08
N PHE A 101 -18.10 -11.74 -3.28
CA PHE A 101 -17.88 -10.39 -3.78
C PHE A 101 -16.69 -10.36 -4.76
N ALA A 102 -15.55 -10.95 -4.39
CA ALA A 102 -14.36 -10.96 -5.22
C ALA A 102 -14.59 -11.67 -6.58
N GLU A 103 -15.29 -12.81 -6.56
CA GLU A 103 -15.61 -13.58 -7.76
C GLU A 103 -16.64 -12.89 -8.66
N THR A 104 -17.76 -12.44 -8.08
CA THR A 104 -18.83 -11.79 -8.87
C THR A 104 -18.40 -10.46 -9.46
N ARG A 105 -17.55 -9.70 -8.76
CA ARG A 105 -16.98 -8.44 -9.24
C ARG A 105 -15.71 -8.64 -10.07
N LYS A 106 -15.19 -9.88 -10.15
CA LYS A 106 -13.97 -10.23 -10.89
C LYS A 106 -12.81 -9.31 -10.52
N LEU A 107 -12.53 -9.18 -9.21
CA LEU A 107 -11.47 -8.29 -8.74
C LEU A 107 -10.12 -8.70 -9.36
N PRO A 108 -9.38 -7.78 -10.01
CA PRO A 108 -8.18 -8.13 -10.79
C PRO A 108 -6.90 -8.22 -9.94
N PHE A 109 -7.01 -8.24 -8.63
CA PHE A 109 -5.90 -8.21 -7.67
C PHE A 109 -6.12 -9.20 -6.52
N SER A 110 -5.08 -9.38 -5.70
CA SER A 110 -5.13 -10.27 -4.54
C SER A 110 -6.08 -9.75 -3.46
N VAL A 111 -6.92 -10.64 -2.96
CA VAL A 111 -7.78 -10.41 -1.80
C VAL A 111 -7.33 -11.35 -0.69
N ALA A 112 -7.11 -10.80 0.50
CA ALA A 112 -6.80 -11.54 1.72
C ALA A 112 -7.92 -11.39 2.75
N ILE A 113 -8.01 -12.33 3.68
CA ILE A 113 -8.93 -12.26 4.82
C ILE A 113 -8.10 -12.23 6.10
N ASP A 114 -8.31 -11.21 6.91
CA ASP A 114 -7.70 -11.08 8.24
C ASP A 114 -8.59 -11.75 9.30
N ASN A 115 -8.69 -13.09 9.27
CA ASN A 115 -9.60 -13.85 10.14
C ASN A 115 -9.41 -13.59 11.64
N THR A 116 -8.22 -13.16 12.05
CA THR A 116 -7.88 -12.95 13.47
C THR A 116 -7.86 -11.48 13.88
N GLY A 117 -7.88 -10.56 12.92
CA GLY A 117 -7.67 -9.13 13.14
C GLY A 117 -6.20 -8.75 13.38
N ALA A 118 -5.28 -9.72 13.30
CA ALA A 118 -3.87 -9.49 13.61
C ALA A 118 -3.19 -8.56 12.59
N VAL A 119 -3.58 -8.63 11.32
CA VAL A 119 -3.05 -7.75 10.28
C VAL A 119 -3.53 -6.32 10.52
N ALA A 120 -4.83 -6.12 10.73
CA ALA A 120 -5.40 -4.81 11.02
C ALA A 120 -4.79 -4.18 12.28
N GLN A 121 -4.57 -4.99 13.31
CA GLN A 121 -3.90 -4.55 14.55
C GLN A 121 -2.46 -4.10 14.28
N ALA A 122 -1.68 -4.89 13.57
CA ALA A 122 -0.29 -4.58 13.25
C ALA A 122 -0.18 -3.29 12.40
N TRP A 123 -1.12 -3.05 11.49
CA TRP A 123 -1.14 -1.88 10.60
C TRP A 123 -1.70 -0.61 11.26
N GLY A 124 -1.57 -0.49 12.58
CA GLY A 124 -1.95 0.69 13.34
C GLY A 124 -3.37 0.62 13.89
N ASP A 125 -3.79 -0.58 14.28
CA ASP A 125 -5.09 -0.85 14.91
C ASP A 125 -6.26 -0.33 14.05
N VAL A 126 -6.31 -0.81 12.80
CA VAL A 126 -7.33 -0.38 11.83
C VAL A 126 -8.72 -0.77 12.32
N LYS A 127 -9.52 0.22 12.67
CA LYS A 127 -10.91 0.06 13.16
C LYS A 127 -11.96 0.60 12.19
N LEU A 128 -11.54 1.53 11.33
CA LEU A 128 -12.42 2.18 10.36
C LEU A 128 -12.12 1.67 8.95
N THR A 129 -13.18 1.40 8.20
CA THR A 129 -13.08 1.02 6.78
C THR A 129 -13.83 2.02 5.90
N PRO A 130 -13.32 2.33 4.71
CA PRO A 130 -12.04 1.87 4.20
C PRO A 130 -10.85 2.57 4.89
N THR A 131 -9.76 1.84 5.10
CA THR A 131 -8.45 2.42 5.42
C THR A 131 -7.44 1.90 4.42
N THR A 132 -6.73 2.82 3.76
CA THR A 132 -5.86 2.49 2.65
C THR A 132 -4.44 2.98 2.92
N TYR A 133 -3.47 2.11 2.70
CA TYR A 133 -2.04 2.42 2.78
C TYR A 133 -1.40 2.33 1.41
N LEU A 134 -0.56 3.30 1.08
CA LEU A 134 0.31 3.22 -0.08
C LEU A 134 1.72 2.91 0.38
N VAL A 135 2.26 1.80 -0.12
CA VAL A 135 3.59 1.26 0.21
C VAL A 135 4.50 1.43 -0.99
N ASN A 136 5.72 1.94 -0.78
CA ASN A 136 6.71 2.11 -1.84
C ASN A 136 7.48 0.81 -2.14
N LYS A 137 8.36 0.82 -3.15
CA LYS A 137 9.18 -0.33 -3.56
C LYS A 137 10.14 -0.84 -2.47
N ARG A 138 10.44 -0.03 -1.44
CA ARG A 138 11.27 -0.44 -0.29
C ARG A 138 10.47 -1.13 0.81
N GLY A 139 9.14 -1.24 0.67
CA GLY A 139 8.26 -1.78 1.70
C GLY A 139 7.94 -0.77 2.81
N GLU A 140 7.97 0.52 2.51
CA GLU A 140 7.67 1.59 3.46
C GLU A 140 6.32 2.22 3.16
N ILE A 141 5.52 2.47 4.20
CA ILE A 141 4.26 3.21 4.11
C ILE A 141 4.59 4.69 3.88
N VAL A 142 4.12 5.21 2.76
CA VAL A 142 4.32 6.63 2.38
C VAL A 142 3.06 7.47 2.56
N LYS A 143 1.89 6.83 2.60
CA LYS A 143 0.61 7.51 2.83
C LYS A 143 -0.40 6.57 3.46
N ARG A 144 -1.24 7.11 4.34
CA ARG A 144 -2.43 6.47 4.89
C ARG A 144 -3.64 7.33 4.60
N TYR A 145 -4.71 6.73 4.11
CA TYR A 145 -6.02 7.34 3.95
C TYR A 145 -7.02 6.64 4.88
N VAL A 146 -7.89 7.40 5.53
CA VAL A 146 -9.02 6.89 6.29
C VAL A 146 -10.29 7.44 5.63
N GLY A 147 -11.15 6.55 5.16
CA GLY A 147 -12.20 6.85 4.21
C GLY A 147 -11.71 6.74 2.76
N GLU A 148 -12.58 7.04 1.81
CA GLU A 148 -12.27 7.02 0.38
C GLU A 148 -11.13 8.00 0.06
N PRO A 149 -10.05 7.57 -0.62
CA PRO A 149 -8.97 8.46 -1.02
C PRO A 149 -9.40 9.41 -2.15
N ASP A 150 -8.82 10.61 -2.20
CA ASP A 150 -8.82 11.39 -3.44
C ASP A 150 -7.99 10.63 -4.50
N PHE A 151 -8.67 10.02 -5.47
CA PHE A 151 -8.04 9.21 -6.50
C PHE A 151 -7.11 10.03 -7.41
N ALA A 152 -7.34 11.32 -7.58
CA ALA A 152 -6.44 12.17 -8.36
C ALA A 152 -5.12 12.40 -7.60
N GLU A 153 -5.17 12.64 -6.29
CA GLU A 153 -3.98 12.69 -5.43
C GLU A 153 -3.26 11.35 -5.40
N LEU A 154 -4.01 10.25 -5.19
CA LEU A 154 -3.48 8.89 -5.15
C LEU A 154 -2.72 8.55 -6.43
N HIS A 155 -3.29 8.84 -7.61
CA HIS A 155 -2.65 8.59 -8.89
C HIS A 155 -1.36 9.39 -9.04
N ARG A 156 -1.34 10.69 -8.67
CA ARG A 156 -0.11 11.50 -8.71
C ARG A 156 0.99 10.91 -7.82
N LEU A 157 0.62 10.40 -6.64
CA LEU A 157 1.57 9.78 -5.73
C LEU A 157 2.07 8.43 -6.25
N ILE A 158 1.20 7.58 -6.80
CA ILE A 158 1.58 6.34 -7.47
C ILE A 158 2.58 6.62 -8.61
N GLU A 159 2.29 7.57 -9.50
CA GLU A 159 3.20 7.94 -10.61
C GLU A 159 4.58 8.36 -10.09
N LYS A 160 4.61 9.18 -9.04
CA LYS A 160 5.87 9.60 -8.39
C LYS A 160 6.66 8.41 -7.85
N LEU A 161 6.00 7.46 -7.20
CA LEU A 161 6.66 6.29 -6.60
C LEU A 161 7.12 5.28 -7.66
N LEU A 162 6.36 5.11 -8.73
CA LEU A 162 6.74 4.25 -9.86
C LEU A 162 7.99 4.77 -10.59
N ALA A 163 8.17 6.08 -10.65
CA ALA A 163 9.34 6.73 -11.26
C ALA A 163 10.63 6.63 -10.39
N GLN A 164 10.51 6.26 -9.11
CA GLN A 164 11.66 6.05 -8.23
C GLN A 164 12.29 4.68 -8.49
N ALA A 165 13.63 4.65 -8.45
CA ALA A 165 14.40 3.42 -8.55
C ALA A 165 14.30 2.57 -7.28
#